data_b5b0bdfd4e0d0d21bcb732e35b1a22e6
#
_entry.id   b5b0bdfd4e0d0d21bcb732e35b1a22e6
#
_cell.length_a   1.000
_cell.length_b   1.000
_cell.length_c   1.000
_cell.angle_alpha   90.00
_cell.angle_beta   90.00
_cell.angle_gamma   90.00
#
_symmetry.space_group_name_H-M   'P 1'
#
loop_
_entity.id
_entity.type
_entity.pdbx_description
1 polymer ?
#
loop_
_entity_poly.entity_id
_entity_poly.type
_entity_poly.pdbx_seq_one_letter_code
_entity_poly.pdbx_strand_id
1 'polypeptide(L)'
;MTKFIAFSEEDHAILASYFPIADGIAALLGEQCEIVLHSLEFLENSAIYVVNGQNSDRKIGSPLTDHALHSLHHMRTDSVSQPYFIRTANGEPLMKSVTIAIRNSKQHVIGFLCLNMNLNVPAAQFLRK
;
A
#
# COMPACT_ATOMS: atom_id res chain seq x y z
N MET A 1 -2.57 -23.11 2.35
CA MET A 1 -1.16 -22.68 2.48
C MET A 1 -0.77 -21.79 1.33
N THR A 2 -0.20 -20.66 1.63
CA THR A 2 0.22 -19.72 0.61
C THR A 2 1.47 -20.23 -0.09
N LYS A 3 1.42 -20.24 -1.41
CA LYS A 3 2.56 -20.66 -2.20
C LYS A 3 3.46 -19.44 -2.42
N PHE A 4 4.67 -19.49 -1.91
CA PHE A 4 5.62 -18.40 -2.07
C PHE A 4 6.34 -18.50 -3.40
N ILE A 5 6.46 -17.36 -4.05
CA ILE A 5 7.37 -17.20 -5.18
C ILE A 5 8.72 -16.84 -4.58
N ALA A 6 9.77 -17.56 -4.98
CA ALA A 6 11.11 -17.21 -4.53
C ALA A 6 11.51 -15.85 -5.11
N PHE A 7 11.84 -14.90 -4.24
CA PHE A 7 12.21 -13.56 -4.68
C PHE A 7 13.67 -13.51 -5.11
N SER A 8 13.90 -12.88 -6.24
CA SER A 8 15.23 -12.63 -6.78
C SER A 8 15.75 -11.26 -6.28
N GLU A 9 17.03 -11.00 -6.53
CA GLU A 9 17.60 -9.67 -6.26
C GLU A 9 16.87 -8.59 -7.08
N GLU A 10 16.47 -8.91 -8.32
CA GLU A 10 15.69 -8.00 -9.15
C GLU A 10 14.35 -7.66 -8.48
N ASP A 11 13.66 -8.66 -7.94
CA ASP A 11 12.38 -8.44 -7.26
C ASP A 11 12.55 -7.49 -6.09
N HIS A 12 13.58 -7.70 -5.27
CA HIS A 12 13.87 -6.81 -4.14
C HIS A 12 14.24 -5.39 -4.62
N ALA A 13 15.00 -5.28 -5.69
CA ALA A 13 15.39 -3.98 -6.23
C ALA A 13 14.18 -3.22 -6.79
N ILE A 14 13.27 -3.91 -7.46
CA ILE A 14 12.04 -3.29 -7.97
C ILE A 14 11.23 -2.73 -6.81
N LEU A 15 11.03 -3.51 -5.75
CA LEU A 15 10.27 -3.04 -4.59
C LEU A 15 10.95 -1.84 -3.93
N ALA A 16 12.27 -1.89 -3.77
CA ALA A 16 13.01 -0.78 -3.15
C ALA A 16 12.92 0.50 -3.98
N SER A 17 12.77 0.39 -5.30
CA SER A 17 12.64 1.56 -6.16
C SER A 17 11.36 2.37 -5.90
N TYR A 18 10.39 1.80 -5.20
CA TYR A 18 9.16 2.49 -4.83
C TYR A 18 9.27 3.29 -3.54
N PHE A 19 10.34 3.15 -2.77
CA PHE A 19 10.51 3.92 -1.54
C PHE A 19 10.46 5.43 -1.80
N PRO A 20 11.27 5.98 -2.71
CA PRO A 20 11.20 7.42 -2.98
C PRO A 20 9.89 7.84 -3.66
N ILE A 21 9.25 6.93 -4.39
CA ILE A 21 7.94 7.21 -4.99
C ILE A 21 6.90 7.40 -3.88
N ALA A 22 6.90 6.52 -2.89
CA ALA A 22 6.01 6.65 -1.73
C ALA A 22 6.26 7.96 -0.98
N ASP A 23 7.52 8.30 -0.74
CA ASP A 23 7.89 9.55 -0.06
C ASP A 23 7.42 10.77 -0.84
N GLY A 24 7.57 10.77 -2.16
CA GLY A 24 7.15 11.86 -3.01
C GLY A 24 5.64 12.08 -3.01
N ILE A 25 4.88 10.99 -3.08
CA ILE A 25 3.42 11.06 -3.02
C ILE A 25 2.98 11.62 -1.66
N ALA A 26 3.57 11.12 -0.59
CA ALA A 26 3.25 11.58 0.76
C ALA A 26 3.61 13.06 0.95
N ALA A 27 4.73 13.50 0.39
CA ALA A 27 5.15 14.90 0.46
C ALA A 27 4.14 15.81 -0.23
N LEU A 28 3.61 15.39 -1.37
CA LEU A 28 2.62 16.18 -2.10
C LEU A 28 1.28 16.23 -1.38
N LEU A 29 0.80 15.08 -0.91
CA LEU A 29 -0.56 14.96 -0.38
C LEU A 29 -0.66 15.21 1.13
N GLY A 30 0.47 15.21 1.85
CA GLY A 30 0.51 15.58 3.27
C GLY A 30 0.30 14.41 4.22
N GLU A 31 0.27 14.71 5.52
CA GLU A 31 0.20 13.72 6.59
C GLU A 31 -1.04 12.85 6.57
N GLN A 32 -2.11 13.32 5.94
CA GLN A 32 -3.37 12.58 5.83
C GLN A 32 -3.32 11.48 4.78
N CYS A 33 -2.26 11.41 3.98
CA CYS A 33 -2.07 10.33 3.03
C CYS A 33 -1.14 9.28 3.63
N GLU A 34 -1.69 8.10 3.89
CA GLU A 34 -0.92 6.95 4.34
C GLU A 34 -0.53 6.14 3.12
N ILE A 35 0.73 5.74 3.05
CA ILE A 35 1.22 4.91 1.97
C ILE A 35 1.88 3.69 2.57
N VAL A 36 1.47 2.51 2.09
CA VAL A 36 2.04 1.23 2.54
C VAL A 36 2.53 0.47 1.32
N LEU A 37 3.80 0.11 1.35
CA LEU A 37 4.39 -0.77 0.34
C LEU A 37 4.42 -2.18 0.90
N HIS A 38 3.72 -3.09 0.25
CA HIS A 38 3.70 -4.50 0.63
C HIS A 38 4.56 -5.33 -0.30
N SER A 39 5.31 -6.25 0.28
CA SER A 39 6.02 -7.30 -0.45
C SER A 39 5.25 -8.60 -0.27
N LEU A 40 5.06 -9.35 -1.35
CA LEU A 40 4.41 -10.65 -1.27
C LEU A 40 5.37 -11.77 -0.89
N GLU A 41 6.60 -11.43 -0.52
CA GLU A 41 7.58 -12.43 -0.07
C GLU A 41 7.12 -13.11 1.23
N PHE A 42 6.62 -12.33 2.19
CA PHE A 42 6.11 -12.85 3.46
C PHE A 42 4.78 -12.18 3.79
N LEU A 43 3.68 -12.88 3.58
CA LEU A 43 2.35 -12.27 3.70
C LEU A 43 2.00 -11.83 5.12
N GLU A 44 2.51 -12.53 6.14
CA GLU A 44 2.24 -12.17 7.54
C GLU A 44 2.96 -10.90 7.98
N ASN A 45 4.01 -10.50 7.23
CA ASN A 45 4.80 -9.31 7.53
C ASN A 45 5.04 -8.49 6.26
N SER A 46 4.00 -8.36 5.45
CA SER A 46 4.14 -7.85 4.08
C SER A 46 4.53 -6.37 4.01
N ALA A 47 4.17 -5.55 4.99
CA ALA A 47 4.48 -4.12 4.95
C ALA A 47 5.97 -3.89 5.15
N ILE A 48 6.67 -3.50 4.07
CA ILE A 48 8.11 -3.26 4.10
C ILE A 48 8.45 -1.77 4.17
N TYR A 49 7.49 -0.90 3.88
CA TYR A 49 7.68 0.55 3.95
C TYR A 49 6.34 1.22 4.25
N VAL A 50 6.33 2.12 5.21
CA VAL A 50 5.10 2.79 5.65
C VAL A 50 5.40 4.27 5.83
N VAL A 51 4.58 5.12 5.22
CA VAL A 51 4.64 6.57 5.40
C VAL A 51 3.29 7.01 5.98
N ASN A 52 3.35 7.83 7.03
CA ASN A 52 2.16 8.35 7.72
C ASN A 52 1.24 7.24 8.25
N GLY A 53 1.84 6.18 8.79
CA GLY A 53 1.12 5.01 9.31
C GLY A 53 0.23 5.30 10.50
N GLN A 54 0.39 6.45 11.16
CA GLN A 54 -0.46 6.87 12.27
C GLN A 54 -1.93 7.01 11.86
N ASN A 55 -2.22 7.18 10.56
CA ASN A 55 -3.60 7.28 10.08
C ASN A 55 -4.39 6.01 10.32
N SER A 56 -3.77 4.83 10.26
CA SER A 56 -4.43 3.55 10.47
C SER A 56 -3.69 2.66 11.47
N ASP A 57 -2.72 3.22 12.18
CA ASP A 57 -1.88 2.48 13.13
C ASP A 57 -1.06 1.37 12.46
N ARG A 58 -0.69 1.57 11.20
CA ARG A 58 0.16 0.63 10.48
C ARG A 58 1.62 0.95 10.66
N LYS A 59 2.43 -0.09 10.62
CA LYS A 59 3.87 0.01 10.76
C LYS A 59 4.55 -1.07 9.92
N ILE A 60 5.87 -0.94 9.76
CA ILE A 60 6.65 -1.98 9.08
C ILE A 60 6.40 -3.31 9.78
N GLY A 61 6.14 -4.35 8.99
CA GLY A 61 5.83 -5.68 9.47
C GLY A 61 4.33 -5.96 9.60
N SER A 62 3.47 -4.97 9.39
CA SER A 62 2.02 -5.21 9.39
C SER A 62 1.65 -6.18 8.25
N PRO A 63 0.66 -7.06 8.45
CA PRO A 63 0.25 -7.99 7.41
C PRO A 63 -0.60 -7.31 6.33
N LEU A 64 -0.76 -8.01 5.20
CA LEU A 64 -1.70 -7.61 4.17
C LEU A 64 -3.12 -7.56 4.74
N THR A 65 -3.87 -6.56 4.30
CA THR A 65 -5.29 -6.48 4.66
C THR A 65 -6.10 -7.51 3.87
N ASP A 66 -7.26 -7.88 4.38
CA ASP A 66 -8.18 -8.75 3.66
C ASP A 66 -8.56 -8.16 2.31
N HIS A 67 -8.72 -6.84 2.25
CA HIS A 67 -9.05 -6.17 1.00
C HIS A 67 -7.93 -6.29 -0.03
N ALA A 68 -6.68 -6.15 0.39
CA ALA A 68 -5.53 -6.32 -0.50
C ALA A 68 -5.41 -7.76 -0.99
N LEU A 69 -5.65 -8.74 -0.12
CA LEU A 69 -5.68 -10.15 -0.51
C LEU A 69 -6.79 -10.42 -1.54
N HIS A 70 -7.96 -9.83 -1.33
CA HIS A 70 -9.06 -9.93 -2.27
C HIS A 70 -8.69 -9.32 -3.62
N SER A 71 -8.05 -8.16 -3.61
CA SER A 71 -7.58 -7.49 -4.83
C SER A 71 -6.61 -8.35 -5.62
N LEU A 72 -5.77 -9.13 -4.94
CA LEU A 72 -4.81 -10.01 -5.61
C LEU A 72 -5.50 -10.97 -6.57
N HIS A 73 -6.66 -11.50 -6.20
CA HIS A 73 -7.41 -12.41 -7.05
C HIS A 73 -8.07 -11.73 -8.25
N HIS A 74 -8.36 -10.44 -8.13
CA HIS A 74 -9.09 -9.69 -9.16
C HIS A 74 -8.18 -8.85 -10.06
N MET A 75 -6.93 -8.61 -9.68
CA MET A 75 -5.99 -7.77 -10.42
C MET A 75 -5.06 -8.62 -11.30
N ARG A 76 -5.63 -9.46 -12.14
CA ARG A 76 -4.82 -10.32 -13.03
C ARG A 76 -4.16 -9.53 -14.15
N THR A 77 -4.90 -8.58 -14.72
CA THR A 77 -4.43 -7.77 -15.84
C THR A 77 -4.34 -6.30 -15.48
N ASP A 78 -5.17 -5.85 -14.54
CA ASP A 78 -5.21 -4.47 -14.13
C ASP A 78 -4.07 -4.18 -13.14
N SER A 79 -3.48 -2.99 -13.27
CA SER A 79 -2.41 -2.57 -12.37
C SER A 79 -2.92 -1.72 -11.21
N VAL A 80 -4.11 -1.14 -11.34
CA VAL A 80 -4.67 -0.25 -10.33
C VAL A 80 -6.10 -0.68 -10.02
N SER A 81 -6.42 -0.81 -8.74
CA SER A 81 -7.77 -1.15 -8.31
C SER A 81 -8.73 0.02 -8.54
N GLN A 82 -10.04 -0.27 -8.55
CA GLN A 82 -11.03 0.79 -8.40
C GLN A 82 -10.86 1.40 -7.01
N PRO A 83 -11.14 2.70 -6.85
CA PRO A 83 -11.13 3.30 -5.52
C PRO A 83 -12.12 2.60 -4.58
N TYR A 84 -11.74 2.45 -3.34
CA TYR A 84 -12.60 1.84 -2.32
C TYR A 84 -12.48 2.62 -1.01
N PHE A 85 -13.41 2.39 -0.11
CA PHE A 85 -13.45 3.08 1.18
C PHE A 85 -13.27 2.07 2.29
N ILE A 86 -12.43 2.42 3.26
CA ILE A 86 -12.19 1.56 4.43
C ILE A 86 -12.32 2.38 5.71
N ARG A 87 -12.69 1.69 6.79
CA ARG A 87 -12.62 2.20 8.16
C ARG A 87 -11.63 1.37 8.94
N THR A 88 -10.98 1.98 9.92
CA THR A 88 -10.15 1.24 10.85
C THR A 88 -11.03 0.40 11.78
N ALA A 89 -10.42 -0.51 12.55
CA ALA A 89 -11.14 -1.43 13.42
C ALA A 89 -12.05 -0.71 14.43
N ASN A 90 -11.71 0.52 14.83
CA ASN A 90 -12.51 1.33 15.74
C ASN A 90 -13.48 2.28 15.01
N GLY A 91 -13.64 2.12 13.70
CA GLY A 91 -14.57 2.91 12.90
C GLY A 91 -14.01 4.22 12.36
N GLU A 92 -12.84 4.63 12.80
CA GLU A 92 -12.20 5.88 12.40
C GLU A 92 -10.73 5.64 12.05
N PRO A 93 -10.17 6.37 11.09
CA PRO A 93 -10.82 7.30 10.18
C PRO A 93 -11.45 6.59 8.99
N LEU A 94 -12.31 7.30 8.25
CA LEU A 94 -12.75 6.86 6.93
C LEU A 94 -11.66 7.19 5.92
N MET A 95 -11.24 6.21 5.15
CA MET A 95 -10.20 6.42 4.14
C MET A 95 -10.70 6.02 2.76
N LYS A 96 -10.32 6.83 1.76
CA LYS A 96 -10.44 6.46 0.37
C LYS A 96 -9.12 5.86 -0.07
N SER A 97 -9.18 4.69 -0.68
CA SER A 97 -7.99 3.88 -0.91
C SER A 97 -7.90 3.37 -2.34
N VAL A 98 -6.66 3.15 -2.77
CA VAL A 98 -6.34 2.54 -4.06
C VAL A 98 -5.19 1.57 -3.83
N THR A 99 -5.25 0.41 -4.48
CA THR A 99 -4.17 -0.58 -4.48
C THR A 99 -3.55 -0.65 -5.87
N ILE A 100 -2.23 -0.53 -5.93
CA ILE A 100 -1.46 -0.61 -7.17
C ILE A 100 -0.61 -1.87 -7.14
N ALA A 101 -0.76 -2.73 -8.16
CA ALA A 101 0.04 -3.94 -8.25
C ALA A 101 1.43 -3.61 -8.78
N ILE A 102 2.44 -4.19 -8.15
CA ILE A 102 3.83 -4.07 -8.58
C ILE A 102 4.24 -5.41 -9.17
N ARG A 103 4.73 -5.38 -10.42
CA ARG A 103 5.10 -6.59 -11.15
C ARG A 103 6.60 -6.59 -11.45
N ASN A 104 7.16 -7.79 -11.54
CA ASN A 104 8.54 -7.94 -11.98
C ASN A 104 8.61 -8.06 -13.52
N SER A 105 9.79 -8.27 -14.06
CA SER A 105 9.99 -8.36 -15.52
C SER A 105 9.25 -9.53 -16.16
N LYS A 106 8.89 -10.54 -15.37
CA LYS A 106 8.10 -11.70 -15.83
C LYS A 106 6.60 -11.49 -15.65
N GLN A 107 6.17 -10.27 -15.28
CA GLN A 107 4.77 -9.89 -15.05
C GLN A 107 4.13 -10.58 -13.85
N HIS A 108 4.92 -11.13 -12.95
CA HIS A 108 4.39 -11.65 -11.69
C HIS A 108 4.18 -10.49 -10.71
N VAL A 109 3.05 -10.51 -10.00
CA VAL A 109 2.80 -9.53 -8.94
C VAL A 109 3.68 -9.88 -7.75
N ILE A 110 4.57 -8.96 -7.39
CA ILE A 110 5.50 -9.17 -6.27
C ILE A 110 5.18 -8.30 -5.07
N GLY A 111 4.30 -7.34 -5.23
CA GLY A 111 3.90 -6.45 -4.14
C GLY A 111 2.76 -5.55 -4.51
N PHE A 112 2.37 -4.71 -3.55
CA PHE A 112 1.35 -3.70 -3.72
C PHE A 112 1.81 -2.38 -3.13
N LEU A 113 1.49 -1.30 -3.83
CA LEU A 113 1.56 0.04 -3.27
C LEU A 113 0.14 0.47 -2.94
N CYS A 114 -0.14 0.65 -1.66
CA CYS A 114 -1.48 1.04 -1.19
C CYS A 114 -1.45 2.50 -0.79
N LEU A 115 -2.36 3.28 -1.37
CA LEU A 115 -2.52 4.70 -1.08
C LEU A 115 -3.83 4.86 -0.33
N ASN A 116 -3.78 5.42 0.87
CA ASN A 116 -4.94 5.58 1.74
C ASN A 116 -5.06 7.05 2.14
N MET A 117 -6.13 7.70 1.70
CA MET A 117 -6.38 9.10 2.00
C MET A 117 -7.38 9.20 3.15
N ASN A 118 -6.95 9.79 4.26
CA ASN A 118 -7.81 10.03 5.41
C ASN A 118 -8.77 11.17 5.07
N LEU A 119 -10.08 10.88 5.06
CA LEU A 119 -11.11 11.85 4.69
C LEU A 119 -11.63 12.64 5.90
N ASN A 120 -11.17 12.32 7.10
CA ASN A 120 -11.61 13.00 8.33
C ASN A 120 -10.76 14.21 8.69
N VAL A 121 -10.05 14.77 7.71
CA VAL A 121 -9.23 15.97 7.92
C VAL A 121 -9.80 17.15 7.15
N PRO A 122 -9.67 18.38 7.70
CA PRO A 122 -10.10 19.58 6.98
C PRO A 122 -9.34 19.78 5.67
N ALA A 123 -10.00 20.28 4.65
CA ALA A 123 -9.38 20.55 3.36
C ALA A 123 -8.15 21.47 3.49
N ALA A 124 -8.15 22.38 4.45
CA ALA A 124 -7.02 23.28 4.70
C ALA A 124 -5.72 22.54 5.03
N GLN A 125 -5.81 21.31 5.55
CA GLN A 125 -4.62 20.50 5.84
C GLN A 125 -3.81 20.19 4.60
N PHE A 126 -4.48 20.07 3.45
CA PHE A 126 -3.80 19.78 2.18
C PHE A 126 -2.92 20.93 1.70
N LEU A 127 -3.11 22.13 2.26
CA LEU A 127 -2.34 23.31 1.90
C LEU A 127 -1.09 23.49 2.76
N ARG A 128 -0.92 22.68 3.80
CA ARG A 128 0.23 22.75 4.68
C ARG A 128 1.43 22.06 4.08
N LYS A 129 2.57 22.60 4.35
CA LYS A 129 3.85 22.00 3.96
C LYS A 129 4.24 20.87 4.90
#